data_746c990f566dee9397201ac079853b29
#
_entry.id   746c990f566dee9397201ac079853b29
#
_cell.length_a   1.000
_cell.length_b   1.000
_cell.length_c   1.000
_cell.angle_alpha   90.00
_cell.angle_beta   90.00
_cell.angle_gamma   90.00
#
_symmetry.space_group_name_H-M   'P 1'
#
loop_
_entity.id
_entity.type
_entity.pdbx_description
1 polymer ?
#
loop_
_entity_poly.entity_id
_entity_poly.type
_entity_poly.pdbx_seq_one_letter_code
_entity_poly.pdbx_strand_id
1 'polypeptide(L)'
;MDYAKQYQEYLVRVNAALETACNTYLPEESDVCRAARYSLLGGGKRIRAVLVLAVCDMLNGDAAAADQFAAVVEMLHCYSLIHDDLPCMDNDDLRRGKPSCHKAFGEATAMLAGDVLLTEAFDVIANVEAPAIVNVRAARALGSGAGSRGMVYGQELDLKYEALAATEEQLRLIHRNKTGALINAAVQMGAAAAQANETQCRELEGYAYGIGLVFQIVDDVLDVIGSQEQLGKPIGSDSENGKTTFVTLYGTEGAMELARKLNEQTCASLRAEFGEKSAFLEQLARELLVRRS
;
A
#
# COMPACT_ATOMS: atom_id res chain seq x y z
N MET A 1 2.22 -24.47 -6.72
CA MET A 1 1.83 -23.11 -7.16
C MET A 1 3.07 -22.43 -7.75
N ASP A 2 2.95 -21.83 -8.93
CA ASP A 2 3.99 -20.96 -9.51
C ASP A 2 3.65 -19.50 -9.09
N TYR A 3 4.34 -19.01 -8.07
CA TYR A 3 4.12 -17.68 -7.53
C TYR A 3 4.33 -16.56 -8.57
N ALA A 4 5.43 -16.64 -9.33
CA ALA A 4 5.77 -15.59 -10.29
C ALA A 4 4.69 -15.48 -11.38
N LYS A 5 4.21 -16.62 -11.90
CA LYS A 5 3.14 -16.66 -12.87
C LYS A 5 1.84 -16.07 -12.30
N GLN A 6 1.45 -16.48 -11.10
CA GLN A 6 0.22 -15.99 -10.46
C GLN A 6 0.30 -14.49 -10.13
N TYR A 7 1.46 -14.00 -9.69
CA TYR A 7 1.68 -12.57 -9.48
C TYR A 7 1.51 -11.77 -10.77
N GLN A 8 2.04 -12.27 -11.91
CA GLN A 8 1.85 -11.62 -13.21
C GLN A 8 0.38 -11.64 -13.67
N GLU A 9 -0.35 -12.72 -13.44
CA GLU A 9 -1.80 -12.79 -13.71
C GLU A 9 -2.56 -11.73 -12.90
N TYR A 10 -2.22 -11.53 -11.63
CA TYR A 10 -2.79 -10.44 -10.82
C TYR A 10 -2.42 -9.06 -11.36
N LEU A 11 -1.17 -8.83 -11.78
CA LEU A 11 -0.77 -7.54 -12.37
C LEU A 11 -1.56 -7.22 -13.65
N VAL A 12 -1.83 -8.21 -14.48
CA VAL A 12 -2.68 -8.02 -15.69
C VAL A 12 -4.08 -7.59 -15.29
N ARG A 13 -4.71 -8.26 -14.31
CA ARG A 13 -6.04 -7.89 -13.80
C ARG A 13 -6.05 -6.48 -13.21
N VAL A 14 -5.07 -6.16 -12.36
CA VAL A 14 -4.94 -4.83 -11.73
C VAL A 14 -4.82 -3.73 -12.80
N ASN A 15 -3.94 -3.90 -13.78
CA ASN A 15 -3.76 -2.88 -14.81
C ASN A 15 -5.02 -2.68 -15.66
N ALA A 16 -5.72 -3.76 -16.02
CA ALA A 16 -6.99 -3.68 -16.73
C ALA A 16 -8.08 -2.95 -15.90
N ALA A 17 -8.16 -3.23 -14.59
CA ALA A 17 -9.08 -2.56 -13.68
C ALA A 17 -8.76 -1.06 -13.53
N LEU A 18 -7.46 -0.69 -13.44
CA LEU A 18 -7.02 0.70 -13.39
C LEU A 18 -7.36 1.46 -14.68
N GLU A 19 -7.13 0.86 -15.85
CA GLU A 19 -7.51 1.46 -17.14
C GLU A 19 -9.03 1.66 -17.23
N THR A 20 -9.81 0.67 -16.81
CA THR A 20 -11.27 0.77 -16.76
C THR A 20 -11.73 1.89 -15.84
N ALA A 21 -11.18 1.97 -14.63
CA ALA A 21 -11.49 3.04 -13.68
C ALA A 21 -11.11 4.42 -14.25
N CYS A 22 -9.93 4.55 -14.84
CA CYS A 22 -9.50 5.79 -15.50
C CYS A 22 -10.49 6.21 -16.59
N ASN A 23 -10.89 5.30 -17.47
CA ASN A 23 -11.77 5.62 -18.59
C ASN A 23 -13.19 5.97 -18.15
N THR A 24 -13.64 5.44 -17.00
CA THR A 24 -14.99 5.69 -16.48
C THR A 24 -15.06 6.95 -15.62
N TYR A 25 -14.06 7.19 -14.78
CA TYR A 25 -14.13 8.21 -13.72
C TYR A 25 -13.19 9.40 -13.92
N LEU A 26 -12.19 9.31 -14.80
CA LEU A 26 -11.17 10.34 -15.00
C LEU A 26 -11.16 10.84 -16.46
N PRO A 27 -12.09 11.73 -16.87
CA PRO A 27 -12.19 12.22 -18.23
C PRO A 27 -10.94 12.97 -18.69
N GLU A 28 -10.48 12.70 -19.94
CA GLU A 28 -9.24 13.26 -20.49
C GLU A 28 -9.29 14.75 -20.80
N GLU A 29 -10.48 15.33 -20.88
CA GLU A 29 -10.69 16.75 -21.10
C GLU A 29 -10.24 17.60 -19.91
N SER A 30 -10.20 17.01 -18.71
CA SER A 30 -9.76 17.66 -17.48
C SER A 30 -8.23 17.54 -17.28
N ASP A 31 -7.53 18.66 -17.11
CA ASP A 31 -6.10 18.69 -16.76
C ASP A 31 -5.83 17.94 -15.46
N VAL A 32 -6.71 18.10 -14.48
CA VAL A 32 -6.64 17.41 -13.18
C VAL A 32 -6.76 15.89 -13.36
N CYS A 33 -7.70 15.43 -14.17
CA CYS A 33 -7.86 14.01 -14.45
C CYS A 33 -6.67 13.45 -15.26
N ARG A 34 -6.10 14.21 -16.21
CA ARG A 34 -4.87 13.80 -16.91
C ARG A 34 -3.69 13.66 -15.96
N ALA A 35 -3.53 14.55 -14.99
CA ALA A 35 -2.50 14.47 -13.95
C ALA A 35 -2.72 13.26 -13.02
N ALA A 36 -3.97 12.98 -12.65
CA ALA A 36 -4.34 11.79 -11.87
C ALA A 36 -4.01 10.49 -12.64
N ARG A 37 -4.42 10.40 -13.92
CA ARG A 37 -4.11 9.25 -14.81
C ARG A 37 -2.60 9.06 -14.99
N TYR A 38 -1.85 10.14 -15.21
CA TYR A 38 -0.39 10.09 -15.32
C TYR A 38 0.27 9.42 -14.12
N SER A 39 -0.14 9.78 -12.92
CA SER A 39 0.40 9.23 -11.68
C SER A 39 -0.11 7.81 -11.43
N LEU A 40 -1.40 7.55 -11.60
CA LEU A 40 -2.03 6.27 -11.33
C LEU A 40 -1.53 5.17 -12.29
N LEU A 41 -1.39 5.47 -13.58
CA LEU A 41 -0.89 4.53 -14.60
C LEU A 41 0.65 4.53 -14.70
N GLY A 42 1.34 5.30 -13.89
CA GLY A 42 2.81 5.44 -13.87
C GLY A 42 3.60 4.18 -13.47
N GLY A 43 2.94 3.03 -13.28
CA GLY A 43 3.58 1.77 -12.93
C GLY A 43 3.64 1.52 -11.41
N GLY A 44 4.53 0.61 -10.99
CA GLY A 44 4.73 0.21 -9.60
C GLY A 44 4.44 -1.28 -9.37
N LYS A 45 4.82 -1.79 -8.19
CA LYS A 45 4.67 -3.21 -7.80
C LYS A 45 3.22 -3.63 -7.55
N ARG A 46 2.29 -2.68 -7.37
CA ARG A 46 0.86 -2.93 -7.15
C ARG A 46 0.55 -3.89 -5.98
N ILE A 47 1.38 -3.92 -4.96
CA ILE A 47 1.28 -4.90 -3.86
C ILE A 47 -0.10 -4.83 -3.18
N ARG A 48 -0.63 -3.63 -2.95
CA ARG A 48 -1.94 -3.45 -2.29
C ARG A 48 -3.08 -4.02 -3.13
N ALA A 49 -3.09 -3.74 -4.42
CA ALA A 49 -4.06 -4.31 -5.35
C ALA A 49 -3.94 -5.84 -5.46
N VAL A 50 -2.72 -6.36 -5.55
CA VAL A 50 -2.46 -7.80 -5.55
C VAL A 50 -2.98 -8.46 -4.27
N LEU A 51 -2.84 -7.81 -3.10
CA LEU A 51 -3.39 -8.32 -1.83
C LEU A 51 -4.92 -8.40 -1.86
N VAL A 52 -5.63 -7.41 -2.43
CA VAL A 52 -7.09 -7.48 -2.62
C VAL A 52 -7.47 -8.74 -3.39
N LEU A 53 -6.83 -8.95 -4.56
CA LEU A 53 -7.14 -10.07 -5.45
C LEU A 53 -6.78 -11.41 -4.80
N ALA A 54 -5.59 -11.52 -4.22
CA ALA A 54 -5.10 -12.76 -3.63
C ALA A 54 -5.95 -13.22 -2.43
N VAL A 55 -6.40 -12.28 -1.58
CA VAL A 55 -7.30 -12.60 -0.47
C VAL A 55 -8.67 -13.03 -0.96
N CYS A 56 -9.23 -12.32 -1.94
CA CYS A 56 -10.51 -12.70 -2.55
C CYS A 56 -10.45 -14.08 -3.17
N ASP A 57 -9.42 -14.36 -3.98
CA ASP A 57 -9.25 -15.65 -4.66
C ASP A 57 -9.01 -16.79 -3.65
N MET A 58 -8.19 -16.56 -2.60
CA MET A 58 -7.97 -17.51 -1.51
C MET A 58 -9.27 -17.96 -0.85
N LEU A 59 -10.22 -17.05 -0.71
CA LEU A 59 -11.52 -17.28 -0.07
C LEU A 59 -12.65 -17.63 -1.07
N ASN A 60 -12.34 -17.76 -2.38
CA ASN A 60 -13.30 -17.99 -3.46
C ASN A 60 -14.41 -16.93 -3.53
N GLY A 61 -14.01 -15.66 -3.40
CA GLY A 61 -14.92 -14.51 -3.43
C GLY A 61 -15.28 -14.03 -4.83
N ASP A 62 -15.94 -12.88 -4.89
CA ASP A 62 -16.35 -12.22 -6.12
C ASP A 62 -15.16 -11.52 -6.79
N ALA A 63 -14.66 -12.13 -7.87
CA ALA A 63 -13.51 -11.63 -8.61
C ALA A 63 -13.79 -10.27 -9.29
N ALA A 64 -15.02 -10.01 -9.76
CA ALA A 64 -15.37 -8.75 -10.42
C ALA A 64 -15.40 -7.58 -9.42
N ALA A 65 -15.93 -7.80 -8.21
CA ALA A 65 -15.85 -6.82 -7.14
C ALA A 65 -14.41 -6.59 -6.68
N ALA A 66 -13.61 -7.66 -6.56
CA ALA A 66 -12.20 -7.56 -6.17
C ALA A 66 -11.35 -6.78 -7.18
N ASP A 67 -11.58 -6.93 -8.50
CA ASP A 67 -10.88 -6.17 -9.52
C ASP A 67 -11.14 -4.66 -9.35
N GLN A 68 -12.37 -4.24 -9.11
CA GLN A 68 -12.70 -2.84 -8.84
C GLN A 68 -12.11 -2.35 -7.52
N PHE A 69 -12.15 -3.15 -6.46
CA PHE A 69 -11.52 -2.80 -5.18
C PHE A 69 -9.98 -2.72 -5.27
N ALA A 70 -9.36 -3.51 -6.15
CA ALA A 70 -7.94 -3.40 -6.43
C ALA A 70 -7.59 -2.06 -7.10
N ALA A 71 -8.40 -1.58 -8.04
CA ALA A 71 -8.24 -0.24 -8.60
C ALA A 71 -8.42 0.85 -7.55
N VAL A 72 -9.45 0.73 -6.72
CA VAL A 72 -9.76 1.68 -5.63
C VAL A 72 -8.61 1.88 -4.66
N VAL A 73 -8.00 0.79 -4.17
CA VAL A 73 -6.89 0.91 -3.21
C VAL A 73 -5.65 1.53 -3.85
N GLU A 74 -5.41 1.32 -5.15
CA GLU A 74 -4.32 1.98 -5.87
C GLU A 74 -4.63 3.46 -6.16
N MET A 75 -5.88 3.84 -6.44
CA MET A 75 -6.29 5.25 -6.53
C MET A 75 -5.99 5.98 -5.24
N LEU A 76 -6.38 5.40 -4.11
CA LEU A 76 -6.14 5.97 -2.79
C LEU A 76 -4.64 5.98 -2.42
N HIS A 77 -3.89 4.94 -2.76
CA HIS A 77 -2.44 4.97 -2.59
C HIS A 77 -1.77 6.01 -3.49
N CYS A 78 -2.27 6.19 -4.72
CA CYS A 78 -1.72 7.16 -5.65
C CYS A 78 -1.92 8.61 -5.19
N TYR A 79 -3.12 8.95 -4.65
CA TYR A 79 -3.33 10.29 -4.10
C TYR A 79 -2.33 10.61 -2.99
N SER A 80 -2.07 9.66 -2.09
CA SER A 80 -1.12 9.89 -1.00
C SER A 80 0.29 10.19 -1.52
N LEU A 81 0.74 9.46 -2.56
CA LEU A 81 2.04 9.71 -3.18
C LEU A 81 2.09 11.06 -3.90
N ILE A 82 1.01 11.48 -4.57
CA ILE A 82 0.94 12.80 -5.23
C ILE A 82 1.07 13.91 -4.19
N HIS A 83 0.37 13.78 -3.05
CA HIS A 83 0.41 14.79 -1.99
C HIS A 83 1.73 14.76 -1.22
N ASP A 84 2.31 13.59 -0.97
CA ASP A 84 3.63 13.45 -0.33
C ASP A 84 4.73 14.13 -1.17
N ASP A 85 4.66 14.06 -2.52
CA ASP A 85 5.64 14.69 -3.41
C ASP A 85 5.55 16.22 -3.45
N LEU A 86 4.50 16.87 -2.94
CA LEU A 86 4.33 18.31 -3.00
C LEU A 86 5.43 19.08 -2.24
N PRO A 87 5.74 20.34 -2.66
CA PRO A 87 6.77 21.15 -1.99
C PRO A 87 6.54 21.43 -0.51
N CYS A 88 5.30 21.32 -0.03
CA CYS A 88 4.95 21.47 1.39
C CYS A 88 5.10 20.18 2.20
N MET A 89 5.47 19.07 1.53
CA MET A 89 5.71 17.77 2.10
C MET A 89 7.16 17.34 1.78
N ASP A 90 7.37 16.20 1.11
CA ASP A 90 8.72 15.66 0.82
C ASP A 90 9.46 16.43 -0.28
N ASN A 91 8.75 17.22 -1.11
CA ASN A 91 9.27 17.99 -2.24
C ASN A 91 10.09 17.14 -3.23
N ASP A 92 9.62 15.96 -3.54
CA ASP A 92 10.29 15.01 -4.43
C ASP A 92 10.13 15.42 -5.91
N ASP A 93 11.25 15.56 -6.63
CA ASP A 93 11.25 15.89 -8.06
C ASP A 93 10.85 14.70 -8.94
N LEU A 94 11.13 13.48 -8.48
CA LEU A 94 10.92 12.24 -9.23
C LEU A 94 10.12 11.23 -8.44
N ARG A 95 9.19 10.55 -9.12
CA ARG A 95 8.46 9.38 -8.60
C ARG A 95 8.53 8.24 -9.62
N ARG A 96 9.06 7.09 -9.19
CA ARG A 96 9.24 5.91 -10.06
C ARG A 96 10.05 6.21 -11.33
N GLY A 97 11.09 7.06 -11.22
CA GLY A 97 11.97 7.45 -12.31
C GLY A 97 11.38 8.44 -13.31
N LYS A 98 10.18 8.97 -13.05
CA LYS A 98 9.52 10.03 -13.85
C LYS A 98 9.35 11.29 -13.01
N PRO A 99 9.19 12.49 -13.63
CA PRO A 99 8.81 13.68 -12.90
C PRO A 99 7.60 13.43 -12.00
N SER A 100 7.65 13.89 -10.75
CA SER A 100 6.50 13.85 -9.85
C SER A 100 5.33 14.66 -10.42
N CYS A 101 4.12 14.43 -9.90
CA CYS A 101 2.91 15.05 -10.46
C CYS A 101 3.01 16.59 -10.48
N HIS A 102 3.49 17.20 -9.39
CA HIS A 102 3.62 18.65 -9.31
C HIS A 102 4.70 19.22 -10.25
N LYS A 103 5.74 18.45 -10.56
CA LYS A 103 6.76 18.87 -11.55
C LYS A 103 6.24 18.77 -12.98
N ALA A 104 5.39 17.79 -13.27
CA ALA A 104 4.82 17.59 -14.61
C ALA A 104 3.63 18.49 -14.91
N PHE A 105 2.78 18.81 -13.92
CA PHE A 105 1.50 19.50 -14.12
C PHE A 105 1.32 20.77 -13.28
N GLY A 106 2.27 21.09 -12.40
CA GLY A 106 2.18 22.21 -11.45
C GLY A 106 1.47 21.81 -10.14
N GLU A 107 1.77 22.57 -9.07
CA GLU A 107 1.36 22.26 -7.70
C GLU A 107 -0.17 22.22 -7.52
N ALA A 108 -0.88 23.23 -8.03
CA ALA A 108 -2.34 23.30 -7.89
C ALA A 108 -3.04 22.13 -8.60
N THR A 109 -2.58 21.76 -9.80
CA THR A 109 -3.13 20.61 -10.54
C THR A 109 -2.83 19.30 -9.83
N ALA A 110 -1.63 19.14 -9.28
CA ALA A 110 -1.24 17.96 -8.50
C ALA A 110 -2.08 17.81 -7.22
N MET A 111 -2.28 18.91 -6.47
CA MET A 111 -3.14 18.91 -5.29
C MET A 111 -4.54 18.42 -5.65
N LEU A 112 -5.17 19.00 -6.67
CA LEU A 112 -6.51 18.62 -7.11
C LEU A 112 -6.55 17.20 -7.70
N ALA A 113 -5.47 16.73 -8.33
CA ALA A 113 -5.38 15.36 -8.82
C ALA A 113 -5.42 14.32 -7.69
N GLY A 114 -4.77 14.63 -6.56
CA GLY A 114 -4.90 13.82 -5.34
C GLY A 114 -6.33 13.83 -4.81
N ASP A 115 -6.97 15.00 -4.72
CA ASP A 115 -8.37 15.12 -4.25
C ASP A 115 -9.35 14.32 -5.12
N VAL A 116 -9.19 14.38 -6.44
CA VAL A 116 -10.01 13.59 -7.37
C VAL A 116 -9.81 12.10 -7.13
N LEU A 117 -8.58 11.60 -7.06
CA LEU A 117 -8.33 10.17 -6.82
C LEU A 117 -8.91 9.69 -5.50
N LEU A 118 -8.81 10.50 -4.43
CA LEU A 118 -9.41 10.19 -3.14
C LEU A 118 -10.95 10.13 -3.22
N THR A 119 -11.57 11.06 -3.90
CA THR A 119 -13.03 11.16 -4.01
C THR A 119 -13.58 10.03 -4.90
N GLU A 120 -13.02 9.86 -6.10
CA GLU A 120 -13.45 8.85 -7.05
C GLU A 120 -13.25 7.42 -6.52
N ALA A 121 -12.27 7.18 -5.65
CA ALA A 121 -12.12 5.88 -4.99
C ALA A 121 -13.39 5.46 -4.25
N PHE A 122 -14.10 6.38 -3.60
CA PHE A 122 -15.37 6.08 -2.93
C PHE A 122 -16.55 6.00 -3.91
N ASP A 123 -16.54 6.77 -4.99
CA ASP A 123 -17.58 6.68 -6.03
C ASP A 123 -17.49 5.32 -6.74
N VAL A 124 -16.28 4.85 -7.08
CA VAL A 124 -16.09 3.48 -7.59
C VAL A 124 -16.71 2.45 -6.66
N ILE A 125 -16.40 2.48 -5.35
CA ILE A 125 -16.98 1.52 -4.38
C ILE A 125 -18.50 1.57 -4.38
N ALA A 126 -19.09 2.76 -4.44
CA ALA A 126 -20.54 2.94 -4.42
C ALA A 126 -21.23 2.31 -5.66
N ASN A 127 -20.53 2.24 -6.78
CA ASN A 127 -21.02 1.72 -8.05
C ASN A 127 -20.64 0.25 -8.34
N VAL A 128 -19.90 -0.43 -7.43
CA VAL A 128 -19.59 -1.85 -7.60
C VAL A 128 -20.87 -2.67 -7.57
N GLU A 129 -21.08 -3.51 -8.59
CA GLU A 129 -22.20 -4.44 -8.67
C GLU A 129 -21.98 -5.64 -7.72
N ALA A 130 -22.26 -5.43 -6.44
CA ALA A 130 -22.13 -6.42 -5.37
C ALA A 130 -23.24 -6.18 -4.32
N PRO A 131 -23.49 -7.13 -3.41
CA PRO A 131 -24.38 -6.88 -2.27
C PRO A 131 -23.97 -5.62 -1.50
N ALA A 132 -24.91 -4.75 -1.14
CA ALA A 132 -24.64 -3.46 -0.50
C ALA A 132 -23.72 -3.59 0.74
N ILE A 133 -23.82 -4.69 1.50
CA ILE A 133 -22.96 -4.93 2.66
C ILE A 133 -21.49 -5.12 2.26
N VAL A 134 -21.19 -5.65 1.08
CA VAL A 134 -19.82 -5.79 0.56
C VAL A 134 -19.22 -4.41 0.30
N ASN A 135 -19.97 -3.53 -0.37
CA ASN A 135 -19.53 -2.15 -0.65
C ASN A 135 -19.36 -1.35 0.64
N VAL A 136 -20.28 -1.50 1.61
CA VAL A 136 -20.17 -0.85 2.93
C VAL A 136 -18.94 -1.34 3.70
N ARG A 137 -18.63 -2.64 3.67
CA ARG A 137 -17.41 -3.20 4.31
C ARG A 137 -16.15 -2.70 3.63
N ALA A 138 -16.11 -2.65 2.29
CA ALA A 138 -14.99 -2.13 1.53
C ALA A 138 -14.76 -0.63 1.81
N ALA A 139 -15.80 0.20 1.77
CA ALA A 139 -15.73 1.62 2.09
C ALA A 139 -15.25 1.88 3.53
N ARG A 140 -15.74 1.07 4.50
CA ARG A 140 -15.28 1.15 5.90
C ARG A 140 -13.81 0.81 6.03
N ALA A 141 -13.35 -0.27 5.38
CA ALA A 141 -11.95 -0.69 5.40
C ALA A 141 -11.05 0.42 4.82
N LEU A 142 -11.42 0.96 3.66
CA LEU A 142 -10.68 2.02 2.99
C LEU A 142 -10.64 3.30 3.84
N GLY A 143 -11.80 3.80 4.30
CA GLY A 143 -11.89 5.02 5.09
C GLY A 143 -11.17 4.94 6.44
N SER A 144 -11.24 3.78 7.12
CA SER A 144 -10.50 3.57 8.36
C SER A 144 -8.99 3.47 8.13
N GLY A 145 -8.57 2.81 7.03
CA GLY A 145 -7.16 2.61 6.70
C GLY A 145 -6.49 3.88 6.18
N ALA A 146 -7.23 4.75 5.49
CA ALA A 146 -6.68 5.97 4.90
C ALA A 146 -6.79 7.21 5.81
N GLY A 147 -7.84 7.30 6.61
CA GLY A 147 -8.23 8.52 7.33
C GLY A 147 -7.46 8.79 8.63
N SER A 148 -8.13 9.53 9.54
CA SER A 148 -7.58 10.03 10.81
C SER A 148 -7.21 8.94 11.84
N ARG A 149 -7.49 7.69 11.56
CA ARG A 149 -7.11 6.52 12.37
C ARG A 149 -6.20 5.55 11.62
N GLY A 150 -5.68 5.96 10.47
CA GLY A 150 -4.85 5.17 9.58
C GLY A 150 -3.75 6.01 8.96
N MET A 151 -3.62 5.97 7.63
CA MET A 151 -2.47 6.52 6.90
C MET A 151 -2.25 8.02 7.16
N VAL A 152 -3.30 8.85 7.16
CA VAL A 152 -3.16 10.30 7.43
C VAL A 152 -2.62 10.55 8.83
N TYR A 153 -3.11 9.81 9.85
CA TYR A 153 -2.55 9.90 11.20
C TYR A 153 -1.09 9.42 11.25
N GLY A 154 -0.78 8.37 10.51
CA GLY A 154 0.61 7.89 10.39
C GLY A 154 1.54 8.93 9.76
N GLN A 155 1.05 9.65 8.75
CA GLN A 155 1.80 10.75 8.12
C GLN A 155 1.99 11.94 9.07
N GLU A 156 0.96 12.32 9.85
CA GLU A 156 1.08 13.33 10.91
C GLU A 156 2.17 12.97 11.93
N LEU A 157 2.18 11.71 12.36
CA LEU A 157 3.20 11.23 13.30
C LEU A 157 4.59 11.22 12.69
N ASP A 158 4.74 10.81 11.42
CA ASP A 158 6.01 10.80 10.71
C ASP A 158 6.61 12.21 10.64
N LEU A 159 5.85 13.18 10.19
CA LEU A 159 6.25 14.60 10.18
C LEU A 159 6.61 15.12 11.58
N LYS A 160 5.82 14.77 12.59
CA LYS A 160 6.08 15.18 13.98
C LYS A 160 7.42 14.64 14.52
N TYR A 161 7.77 13.42 14.17
CA TYR A 161 8.99 12.76 14.65
C TYR A 161 10.15 12.82 13.66
N GLU A 162 10.02 13.53 12.56
CA GLU A 162 11.11 13.71 11.59
C GLU A 162 12.34 14.41 12.20
N ALA A 163 12.10 15.44 13.02
CA ALA A 163 13.14 16.19 13.71
C ALA A 163 13.32 15.78 15.21
N LEU A 164 12.60 14.75 15.66
CA LEU A 164 12.61 14.29 17.05
C LEU A 164 12.98 12.81 17.10
N ALA A 165 13.86 12.44 18.05
CA ALA A 165 14.11 11.02 18.28
C ALA A 165 12.83 10.31 18.76
N ALA A 166 12.37 9.34 17.99
CA ALA A 166 11.21 8.52 18.34
C ALA A 166 11.64 7.32 19.21
N THR A 167 10.81 6.92 20.15
CA THR A 167 10.94 5.62 20.80
C THR A 167 10.55 4.49 19.85
N GLU A 168 10.95 3.25 20.14
CA GLU A 168 10.52 2.09 19.35
C GLU A 168 8.99 1.98 19.26
N GLU A 169 8.26 2.24 20.34
CA GLU A 169 6.81 2.21 20.37
C GLU A 169 6.22 3.25 19.41
N GLN A 170 6.79 4.46 19.40
CA GLN A 170 6.36 5.53 18.48
C GLN A 170 6.69 5.17 17.03
N LEU A 171 7.88 4.62 16.75
CA LEU A 171 8.25 4.15 15.43
C LEU A 171 7.30 3.05 14.93
N ARG A 172 6.97 2.07 15.77
CA ARG A 172 5.98 1.04 15.44
C ARG A 172 4.60 1.62 15.18
N LEU A 173 4.20 2.65 15.92
CA LEU A 173 2.92 3.33 15.72
C LEU A 173 2.89 4.09 14.38
N ILE A 174 3.97 4.77 14.01
CA ILE A 174 4.13 5.44 12.71
C ILE A 174 3.95 4.41 11.59
N HIS A 175 4.72 3.34 11.59
CA HIS A 175 4.68 2.32 10.54
C HIS A 175 3.35 1.58 10.46
N ARG A 176 2.76 1.27 11.64
CA ARG A 176 1.43 0.66 11.71
C ARG A 176 0.38 1.50 10.99
N ASN A 177 0.42 2.82 11.17
CA ASN A 177 -0.57 3.73 10.60
C ASN A 177 -0.19 4.18 9.18
N LYS A 178 0.99 4.72 8.96
CA LYS A 178 1.41 5.26 7.65
C LYS A 178 1.37 4.20 6.55
N THR A 179 1.84 2.99 6.84
CA THR A 179 1.97 1.91 5.85
C THR A 179 1.00 0.75 6.11
N GLY A 180 0.98 0.25 7.34
CA GLY A 180 0.22 -0.95 7.72
C GLY A 180 -1.29 -0.78 7.56
N ALA A 181 -1.83 0.39 7.87
CA ALA A 181 -3.26 0.64 7.81
C ALA A 181 -3.84 0.52 6.39
N LEU A 182 -3.14 1.03 5.37
CA LEU A 182 -3.59 0.89 3.98
C LEU A 182 -3.36 -0.51 3.41
N ILE A 183 -2.32 -1.22 3.87
CA ILE A 183 -2.14 -2.66 3.57
C ILE A 183 -3.30 -3.46 4.18
N ASN A 184 -3.67 -3.17 5.43
CA ASN A 184 -4.82 -3.81 6.06
C ASN A 184 -6.13 -3.47 5.33
N ALA A 185 -6.33 -2.23 4.90
CA ALA A 185 -7.50 -1.85 4.10
C ALA A 185 -7.60 -2.71 2.83
N ALA A 186 -6.50 -2.89 2.09
CA ALA A 186 -6.46 -3.73 0.91
C ALA A 186 -6.88 -5.19 1.22
N VAL A 187 -6.30 -5.78 2.25
CA VAL A 187 -6.61 -7.14 2.70
C VAL A 187 -8.09 -7.27 3.11
N GLN A 188 -8.62 -6.30 3.87
CA GLN A 188 -10.02 -6.30 4.30
C GLN A 188 -11.00 -6.03 3.15
N MET A 189 -10.60 -5.30 2.10
CA MET A 189 -11.42 -5.13 0.90
C MET A 189 -11.51 -6.44 0.10
N GLY A 190 -10.42 -7.21 -0.01
CA GLY A 190 -10.44 -8.55 -0.57
C GLY A 190 -11.31 -9.51 0.26
N ALA A 191 -11.21 -9.44 1.59
CA ALA A 191 -12.07 -10.18 2.51
C ALA A 191 -13.55 -9.79 2.38
N ALA A 192 -13.85 -8.51 2.12
CA ALA A 192 -15.21 -8.04 1.88
C ALA A 192 -15.78 -8.61 0.57
N ALA A 193 -15.02 -8.61 -0.53
CA ALA A 193 -15.41 -9.23 -1.80
C ALA A 193 -15.69 -10.74 -1.64
N ALA A 194 -15.00 -11.40 -0.74
CA ALA A 194 -15.24 -12.82 -0.41
C ALA A 194 -16.27 -13.04 0.71
N GLN A 195 -16.87 -11.98 1.24
CA GLN A 195 -17.81 -12.06 2.36
C GLN A 195 -17.26 -12.85 3.57
N ALA A 196 -15.96 -12.68 3.84
CA ALA A 196 -15.26 -13.34 4.93
C ALA A 196 -15.94 -13.13 6.29
N ASN A 197 -15.90 -14.13 7.16
CA ASN A 197 -16.42 -14.05 8.52
C ASN A 197 -15.45 -13.25 9.44
N GLU A 198 -15.89 -12.97 10.68
CA GLU A 198 -15.11 -12.16 11.63
C GLU A 198 -13.78 -12.79 12.02
N THR A 199 -13.70 -14.12 12.14
CA THR A 199 -12.46 -14.83 12.46
C THR A 199 -11.46 -14.68 11.32
N GLN A 200 -11.90 -14.96 10.09
CA GLN A 200 -11.06 -14.76 8.90
C GLN A 200 -10.57 -13.31 8.76
N CYS A 201 -11.45 -12.33 8.97
CA CYS A 201 -11.06 -10.92 8.92
C CYS A 201 -10.00 -10.56 9.98
N ARG A 202 -10.08 -11.13 11.20
CA ARG A 202 -9.12 -10.88 12.28
C ARG A 202 -7.76 -11.50 11.98
N GLU A 203 -7.71 -12.72 11.47
CA GLU A 203 -6.45 -13.38 11.09
C GLU A 203 -5.79 -12.65 9.91
N LEU A 204 -6.58 -12.22 8.94
CA LEU A 204 -6.11 -11.41 7.82
C LEU A 204 -5.61 -10.02 8.25
N GLU A 205 -6.22 -9.40 9.27
CA GLU A 205 -5.71 -8.16 9.87
C GLU A 205 -4.34 -8.37 10.49
N GLY A 206 -4.15 -9.46 11.24
CA GLY A 206 -2.86 -9.85 11.81
C GLY A 206 -1.78 -10.01 10.74
N TYR A 207 -2.12 -10.70 9.65
CA TYR A 207 -1.25 -10.86 8.50
C TYR A 207 -0.88 -9.50 7.86
N ALA A 208 -1.87 -8.64 7.61
CA ALA A 208 -1.66 -7.36 6.96
C ALA A 208 -0.71 -6.43 7.73
N TYR A 209 -0.90 -6.30 9.04
CA TYR A 209 -0.01 -5.51 9.89
C TYR A 209 1.38 -6.15 10.04
N GLY A 210 1.45 -7.48 10.08
CA GLY A 210 2.72 -8.21 10.12
C GLY A 210 3.57 -7.92 8.90
N ILE A 211 3.03 -8.10 7.68
CA ILE A 211 3.76 -7.83 6.45
C ILE A 211 4.05 -6.33 6.25
N GLY A 212 3.15 -5.45 6.72
CA GLY A 212 3.36 -4.00 6.69
C GLY A 212 4.57 -3.58 7.52
N LEU A 213 4.74 -4.14 8.71
CA LEU A 213 5.90 -3.88 9.56
C LEU A 213 7.18 -4.49 8.98
N VAL A 214 7.14 -5.73 8.47
CA VAL A 214 8.27 -6.34 7.76
C VAL A 214 8.70 -5.48 6.58
N PHE A 215 7.76 -4.99 5.80
CA PHE A 215 8.02 -4.10 4.67
C PHE A 215 8.80 -2.86 5.10
N GLN A 216 8.42 -2.19 6.19
CA GLN A 216 9.10 -0.98 6.67
C GLN A 216 10.50 -1.29 7.25
N ILE A 217 10.65 -2.38 8.02
CA ILE A 217 11.97 -2.76 8.53
C ILE A 217 12.94 -3.04 7.37
N VAL A 218 12.47 -3.69 6.31
CA VAL A 218 13.29 -3.95 5.12
C VAL A 218 13.57 -2.66 4.34
N ASP A 219 12.62 -1.71 4.28
CA ASP A 219 12.89 -0.39 3.69
C ASP A 219 13.99 0.37 4.43
N ASP A 220 13.94 0.41 5.77
CA ASP A 220 14.98 1.01 6.60
C ASP A 220 16.37 0.39 6.33
N VAL A 221 16.42 -0.93 6.16
CA VAL A 221 17.66 -1.64 5.85
C VAL A 221 18.15 -1.29 4.44
N LEU A 222 17.25 -1.26 3.45
CA LEU A 222 17.60 -0.95 2.06
C LEU A 222 18.06 0.51 1.90
N ASP A 223 17.55 1.44 2.71
CA ASP A 223 18.02 2.84 2.70
C ASP A 223 19.51 2.94 3.09
N VAL A 224 20.00 2.02 3.93
CA VAL A 224 21.41 2.00 4.38
C VAL A 224 22.33 1.19 3.46
N ILE A 225 21.87 0.03 2.94
CA ILE A 225 22.73 -0.90 2.19
C ILE A 225 22.44 -0.92 0.67
N GLY A 226 21.36 -0.28 0.23
CA GLY A 226 20.93 -0.26 -1.17
C GLY A 226 21.84 0.61 -2.06
N SER A 227 21.53 0.64 -3.36
CA SER A 227 22.10 1.60 -4.30
C SER A 227 21.02 2.53 -4.85
N GLN A 228 21.40 3.78 -5.16
CA GLN A 228 20.47 4.78 -5.71
C GLN A 228 19.79 4.29 -7.00
N GLU A 229 20.51 3.49 -7.82
CA GLU A 229 19.97 2.87 -9.04
C GLU A 229 18.85 1.86 -8.74
N GLN A 230 18.95 1.16 -7.59
CA GLN A 230 17.96 0.15 -7.17
C GLN A 230 16.73 0.75 -6.51
N LEU A 231 16.89 1.81 -5.73
CA LEU A 231 15.83 2.42 -4.93
C LEU A 231 15.07 3.54 -5.67
N GLY A 232 15.67 4.13 -6.72
CA GLY A 232 15.06 5.22 -7.48
C GLY A 232 14.92 6.54 -6.71
N LYS A 233 15.56 6.64 -5.52
CA LYS A 233 15.66 7.83 -4.66
C LYS A 233 17.06 7.90 -4.03
N PRO A 234 17.49 9.07 -3.48
CA PRO A 234 18.75 9.20 -2.76
C PRO A 234 18.84 8.18 -1.60
N ILE A 235 20.06 7.64 -1.36
CA ILE A 235 20.36 6.72 -0.26
C ILE A 235 20.73 7.53 0.97
N GLY A 236 20.38 7.01 2.17
CA GLY A 236 20.77 7.63 3.44
C GLY A 236 19.96 8.87 3.80
N SER A 237 18.82 9.10 3.11
CA SER A 237 17.94 10.23 3.41
C SER A 237 17.44 10.21 4.85
N ASP A 238 17.18 9.03 5.41
CA ASP A 238 16.72 8.89 6.80
C ASP A 238 17.82 9.26 7.80
N SER A 239 19.09 8.89 7.52
CA SER A 239 20.23 9.24 8.38
C SER A 239 20.60 10.71 8.29
N GLU A 240 20.51 11.33 7.10
CA GLU A 240 20.76 12.77 6.91
C GLU A 240 19.71 13.63 7.63
N ASN A 241 18.47 13.17 7.68
CA ASN A 241 17.36 13.82 8.38
C ASN A 241 17.30 13.49 9.89
N GLY A 242 18.21 12.62 10.41
CA GLY A 242 18.24 12.23 11.81
C GLY A 242 17.02 11.40 12.25
N LYS A 243 16.32 10.76 11.32
CA LYS A 243 15.14 9.92 11.61
C LYS A 243 15.51 8.70 12.44
N THR A 244 14.66 8.36 13.40
CA THR A 244 14.74 7.06 14.10
C THR A 244 14.19 5.98 13.17
N THR A 245 15.01 4.94 12.93
CA THR A 245 14.64 3.78 12.10
C THR A 245 14.91 2.49 12.86
N PHE A 246 14.43 1.34 12.39
CA PHE A 246 14.82 0.06 12.99
C PHE A 246 16.32 -0.22 12.90
N VAL A 247 16.98 0.31 11.86
CA VAL A 247 18.45 0.19 11.76
C VAL A 247 19.18 1.03 12.80
N THR A 248 18.71 2.23 13.12
CA THR A 248 19.31 3.05 14.20
C THR A 248 19.10 2.43 15.57
N LEU A 249 18.02 1.66 15.80
CA LEU A 249 17.70 0.99 17.07
C LEU A 249 18.43 -0.35 17.25
N TYR A 250 18.57 -1.14 16.19
CA TYR A 250 19.00 -2.54 16.27
C TYR A 250 20.23 -2.88 15.42
N GLY A 251 20.73 -1.92 14.63
CA GLY A 251 21.68 -2.19 13.55
C GLY A 251 21.04 -2.98 12.41
N THR A 252 21.74 -3.06 11.29
CA THR A 252 21.24 -3.72 10.07
C THR A 252 20.92 -5.20 10.30
N GLU A 253 21.82 -5.94 10.98
CA GLU A 253 21.64 -7.37 11.25
C GLU A 253 20.47 -7.61 12.22
N GLY A 254 20.36 -6.82 13.29
CA GLY A 254 19.29 -6.94 14.28
C GLY A 254 17.92 -6.59 13.70
N ALA A 255 17.83 -5.57 12.83
CA ALA A 255 16.62 -5.22 12.10
C ALA A 255 16.17 -6.35 11.17
N MET A 256 17.09 -6.94 10.40
CA MET A 256 16.78 -8.07 9.54
C MET A 256 16.37 -9.34 10.29
N GLU A 257 16.97 -9.61 11.45
CA GLU A 257 16.56 -10.73 12.30
C GLU A 257 15.14 -10.53 12.86
N LEU A 258 14.83 -9.29 13.31
CA LEU A 258 13.47 -8.93 13.72
C LEU A 258 12.47 -9.12 12.57
N ALA A 259 12.80 -8.68 11.34
CA ALA A 259 11.95 -8.86 10.18
C ALA A 259 11.69 -10.34 9.87
N ARG A 260 12.71 -11.20 9.90
CA ARG A 260 12.57 -12.66 9.69
C ARG A 260 11.62 -13.28 10.70
N LYS A 261 11.84 -13.02 12.00
CA LYS A 261 11.01 -13.56 13.07
C LYS A 261 9.55 -13.13 12.94
N LEU A 262 9.31 -11.87 12.65
CA LEU A 262 7.95 -11.35 12.42
C LEU A 262 7.29 -12.01 11.19
N ASN A 263 8.03 -12.17 10.11
CA ASN A 263 7.54 -12.79 8.88
C ASN A 263 7.17 -14.26 9.11
N GLU A 264 8.01 -15.02 9.82
CA GLU A 264 7.74 -16.42 10.17
C GLU A 264 6.47 -16.55 11.03
N GLN A 265 6.32 -15.71 12.06
CA GLN A 265 5.13 -15.68 12.91
C GLN A 265 3.87 -15.34 12.11
N THR A 266 3.95 -14.33 11.25
CA THR A 266 2.85 -13.88 10.39
C THR A 266 2.40 -14.98 9.44
N CYS A 267 3.34 -15.67 8.76
CA CYS A 267 3.04 -16.78 7.88
C CYS A 267 2.49 -17.99 8.64
N ALA A 268 3.00 -18.30 9.83
CA ALA A 268 2.52 -19.42 10.63
C ALA A 268 1.07 -19.23 11.08
N SER A 269 0.69 -18.04 11.54
CA SER A 269 -0.69 -17.71 11.92
C SER A 269 -1.64 -17.80 10.73
N LEU A 270 -1.25 -17.25 9.58
CA LEU A 270 -2.05 -17.30 8.36
C LEU A 270 -2.27 -18.78 7.91
N ARG A 271 -1.22 -19.57 7.93
CA ARG A 271 -1.29 -20.99 7.56
C ARG A 271 -2.15 -21.82 8.53
N ALA A 272 -2.13 -21.51 9.81
CA ALA A 272 -2.94 -22.18 10.80
C ALA A 272 -4.45 -22.04 10.53
N GLU A 273 -4.90 -20.86 10.06
CA GLU A 273 -6.30 -20.59 9.75
C GLU A 273 -6.69 -21.10 8.34
N PHE A 274 -5.84 -20.82 7.33
CA PHE A 274 -6.24 -21.01 5.91
C PHE A 274 -5.59 -22.24 5.24
N GLY A 275 -4.65 -22.92 5.92
CA GLY A 275 -3.96 -24.11 5.38
C GLY A 275 -3.23 -23.82 4.08
N GLU A 276 -3.26 -24.74 3.14
CA GLU A 276 -2.59 -24.64 1.84
C GLU A 276 -3.13 -23.52 0.94
N LYS A 277 -4.32 -22.98 1.21
CA LYS A 277 -4.89 -21.86 0.46
C LYS A 277 -4.09 -20.57 0.64
N SER A 278 -3.41 -20.41 1.79
CA SER A 278 -2.56 -19.25 2.09
C SER A 278 -1.22 -19.20 1.33
N ALA A 279 -0.88 -20.22 0.56
CA ALA A 279 0.45 -20.39 -0.03
C ALA A 279 0.94 -19.19 -0.84
N PHE A 280 0.06 -18.51 -1.58
CA PHE A 280 0.44 -17.30 -2.34
C PHE A 280 0.80 -16.14 -1.39
N LEU A 281 -0.02 -15.88 -0.37
CA LEU A 281 0.20 -14.80 0.59
C LEU A 281 1.44 -15.05 1.46
N GLU A 282 1.71 -16.31 1.84
CA GLU A 282 2.96 -16.69 2.51
C GLU A 282 4.18 -16.42 1.63
N GLN A 283 4.12 -16.77 0.34
CA GLN A 283 5.23 -16.49 -0.56
C GLN A 283 5.41 -15.00 -0.80
N LEU A 284 4.31 -14.23 -0.93
CA LEU A 284 4.36 -12.77 -1.00
C LEU A 284 5.09 -12.17 0.22
N ALA A 285 4.77 -12.64 1.42
CA ALA A 285 5.45 -12.21 2.64
C ALA A 285 6.96 -12.51 2.62
N ARG A 286 7.37 -13.68 2.11
CA ARG A 286 8.78 -14.05 1.95
C ARG A 286 9.49 -13.19 0.89
N GLU A 287 8.83 -12.89 -0.23
CA GLU A 287 9.39 -12.00 -1.26
C GLU A 287 9.59 -10.56 -0.74
N LEU A 288 8.68 -10.07 0.11
CA LEU A 288 8.84 -8.77 0.76
C LEU A 288 10.05 -8.71 1.69
N LEU A 289 10.39 -9.82 2.34
CA LEU A 289 11.54 -9.93 3.23
C LEU A 289 12.89 -9.92 2.46
N VAL A 290 12.93 -10.50 1.26
CA VAL A 290 14.18 -10.68 0.48
C VAL A 290 14.32 -9.71 -0.68
N ARG A 291 13.39 -8.76 -0.85
CA ARG A 291 13.41 -7.78 -1.92
C ARG A 291 14.69 -6.94 -1.90
N ARG A 292 15.07 -6.42 -3.06
CA ARG A 292 16.26 -5.58 -3.27
C ARG A 292 15.91 -4.14 -3.68
N SER A 293 14.63 -3.87 -3.84
CA SER A 293 14.10 -2.56 -4.24
C SER A 293 12.63 -2.41 -3.78
#